data_bc76cf98cb97b007a17396918211bc7d
#
_entry.id   bc76cf98cb97b007a17396918211bc7d
#
_cell.length_a   1.000
_cell.length_b   1.000
_cell.length_c   1.000
_cell.angle_alpha   90.00
_cell.angle_beta   90.00
_cell.angle_gamma   90.00
#
_symmetry.space_group_name_H-M   'P 1'
#
loop_
_entity.id
_entity.type
_entity.pdbx_description
1 polymer ?
#
loop_
_entity_poly.entity_id
_entity_poly.type
_entity_poly.pdbx_seq_one_letter_code
_entity_poly.pdbx_strand_id
1 'polypeptide(L)'
;RLRSSPAHQDILQRNGTQDPGTILDVKSTGLVVLDLEGDGTSEILLTSGSTLEKWNKGEAGFDPQLLRCSPDGELTEIPGAAGIPALRWTCGAAAADIDADGDDDLFLTGIDGCLLLENRSGTFHPIEDSGIATESWCTSASFGDLDLDGDLDLFICRYLKFPFESPPLHGTEWSCLWENQPVLCGPRGLPALTDLVFENVGNWKFIDRTQDWGLSKSSAGFGLAVTIVDLFGDPYPEIFVANDSSPNHLWTRSPDGTWTDEGLLSGIGVDQDGQEQAGMGIAVADLNGDEGLDLIVTNFERESLNLYSNQNDGTFRDIAATTGLSGPTRSPLSWGVGISDFNLDGIPDIFISNGHVYPHADTVNSSPGFRQKDQLLIGSMTTEKSVRFSPTPLGIGENKNHVGRCLVLDDWDNDGDMDVITSTLNGPPHFYLNETIAQGNSCKITLEQSGLNREAIGAKLTLLDQVHPFSQVMLRQYSFQSSGRASVVMTTTQPSIINTWVKVRWPDGTEELFKLSTDSMKLIKGAGKKH
;
A
#
# COMPACT_ATOMS: atom_id res chain seq x y z
N ARG A 1 17.13 14.90 0.36
CA ARG A 1 16.42 16.20 0.29
C ARG A 1 15.27 16.06 -0.72
N LEU A 2 14.04 15.95 -0.25
CA LEU A 2 12.88 15.84 -1.12
C LEU A 2 12.49 17.21 -1.69
N ARG A 3 12.38 17.32 -3.01
CA ARG A 3 11.92 18.49 -3.73
C ARG A 3 10.52 18.23 -4.29
N SER A 4 9.53 19.04 -3.92
CA SER A 4 8.21 18.92 -4.53
C SER A 4 8.21 19.50 -5.96
N SER A 5 7.68 18.72 -6.90
CA SER A 5 7.41 19.19 -8.26
C SER A 5 6.20 20.15 -8.28
N PRO A 6 6.08 21.04 -9.28
CA PRO A 6 4.88 21.84 -9.47
C PRO A 6 3.67 20.97 -9.66
N ALA A 7 2.56 21.31 -8.99
CA ALA A 7 1.30 20.60 -9.18
C ALA A 7 0.79 20.77 -10.62
N HIS A 8 0.53 19.68 -11.32
CA HIS A 8 -0.11 19.66 -12.62
C HIS A 8 -1.61 19.87 -12.44
N GLN A 9 -2.09 21.10 -12.57
CA GLN A 9 -3.47 21.50 -12.23
C GLN A 9 -4.56 20.80 -13.06
N ASP A 10 -4.21 20.26 -14.23
CA ASP A 10 -5.13 19.54 -15.12
C ASP A 10 -5.23 18.05 -14.79
N ILE A 11 -4.34 17.53 -13.94
CA ILE A 11 -4.33 16.14 -13.48
C ILE A 11 -5.05 16.09 -12.14
N LEU A 12 -6.23 15.45 -12.11
CA LEU A 12 -7.09 15.46 -10.94
C LEU A 12 -7.64 14.07 -10.64
N GLN A 13 -7.30 13.53 -9.49
CA GLN A 13 -8.04 12.40 -8.93
C GLN A 13 -9.39 12.89 -8.41
N ARG A 14 -10.49 12.26 -8.85
CA ARG A 14 -11.86 12.70 -8.52
C ARG A 14 -12.60 11.63 -7.73
N ASN A 15 -13.19 12.01 -6.59
CA ASN A 15 -14.05 11.14 -5.81
C ASN A 15 -15.04 11.96 -4.98
N GLY A 16 -16.33 11.63 -5.03
CA GLY A 16 -17.35 12.36 -4.30
C GLY A 16 -17.53 13.79 -4.77
N THR A 17 -17.98 14.62 -3.86
CA THR A 17 -18.22 16.05 -4.05
C THR A 17 -17.25 16.88 -3.22
N GLN A 18 -17.15 18.20 -3.51
CA GLN A 18 -16.30 19.11 -2.72
C GLN A 18 -16.86 19.33 -1.30
N ASP A 19 -18.17 19.14 -1.12
CA ASP A 19 -18.83 19.14 0.20
C ASP A 19 -19.31 17.71 0.48
N PRO A 20 -18.48 16.89 1.16
CA PRO A 20 -18.76 15.48 1.34
C PRO A 20 -19.98 15.24 2.20
N GLY A 21 -20.96 14.52 1.66
CA GLY A 21 -22.20 14.16 2.34
C GLY A 21 -22.16 12.79 3.01
N THR A 22 -21.29 11.91 2.54
CA THR A 22 -21.23 10.51 2.99
C THR A 22 -19.79 10.01 3.10
N ILE A 23 -19.63 8.84 3.71
CA ILE A 23 -18.33 8.14 3.79
C ILE A 23 -17.77 7.76 2.40
N LEU A 24 -18.62 7.65 1.37
CA LEU A 24 -18.19 7.40 -0.01
C LEU A 24 -17.35 8.55 -0.57
N ASP A 25 -17.70 9.78 -0.22
CA ASP A 25 -17.07 10.99 -0.76
C ASP A 25 -15.66 11.21 -0.23
N VAL A 26 -15.31 10.64 0.93
CA VAL A 26 -14.07 10.95 1.67
C VAL A 26 -13.01 9.85 1.60
N LYS A 27 -13.39 8.64 1.23
CA LYS A 27 -12.42 7.61 0.85
C LYS A 27 -11.84 8.00 -0.50
N SER A 28 -10.60 7.72 -0.76
CA SER A 28 -9.99 8.03 -2.05
C SER A 28 -10.22 6.92 -3.06
N THR A 29 -9.45 6.99 -4.10
CA THR A 29 -9.33 6.01 -5.16
C THR A 29 -7.86 5.66 -5.35
N GLY A 30 -7.54 4.58 -6.09
CA GLY A 30 -6.20 4.00 -6.16
C GLY A 30 -5.15 4.89 -6.83
N LEU A 31 -3.92 4.66 -6.43
CA LEU A 31 -2.70 5.16 -7.05
C LEU A 31 -1.81 3.95 -7.36
N VAL A 32 -1.49 3.74 -8.64
CA VAL A 32 -0.70 2.59 -9.09
C VAL A 32 0.49 3.08 -9.91
N VAL A 33 1.64 2.49 -9.66
CA VAL A 33 2.82 2.59 -10.55
C VAL A 33 3.02 1.24 -11.21
N LEU A 34 3.08 1.25 -12.54
CA LEU A 34 3.13 0.06 -13.36
C LEU A 34 4.09 0.25 -14.55
N ASP A 35 4.47 -0.84 -15.19
CA ASP A 35 5.24 -0.87 -16.43
C ASP A 35 4.30 -1.27 -17.56
N LEU A 36 3.80 -0.26 -18.28
CA LEU A 36 2.75 -0.45 -19.29
C LEU A 36 3.23 -1.25 -20.50
N GLU A 37 4.45 -0.98 -20.94
CA GLU A 37 5.02 -1.59 -22.14
C GLU A 37 6.06 -2.69 -21.83
N GLY A 38 6.34 -3.01 -20.56
CA GLY A 38 7.37 -3.97 -20.15
C GLY A 38 8.80 -3.49 -20.45
N ASP A 39 9.01 -2.18 -20.56
CA ASP A 39 10.29 -1.59 -21.00
C ASP A 39 11.14 -1.03 -19.85
N GLY A 40 10.64 -1.12 -18.62
CA GLY A 40 11.28 -0.62 -17.41
C GLY A 40 10.93 0.82 -17.06
N THR A 41 10.18 1.52 -17.93
CA THR A 41 9.66 2.86 -17.62
C THR A 41 8.42 2.76 -16.74
N SER A 42 8.27 3.67 -15.78
CA SER A 42 7.13 3.66 -14.87
C SER A 42 6.03 4.60 -15.35
N GLU A 43 4.81 4.09 -15.47
CA GLU A 43 3.60 4.87 -15.63
C GLU A 43 2.83 4.95 -14.30
N ILE A 44 2.04 6.03 -14.15
CA ILE A 44 1.27 6.33 -12.96
C ILE A 44 -0.21 6.32 -13.31
N LEU A 45 -0.97 5.40 -12.73
CA LEU A 45 -2.41 5.36 -12.84
C LEU A 45 -3.05 6.03 -11.61
N LEU A 46 -3.86 7.05 -11.87
CA LEU A 46 -4.79 7.64 -10.91
C LEU A 46 -6.20 7.13 -11.24
N THR A 47 -6.73 6.25 -10.44
CA THR A 47 -8.13 5.87 -10.61
C THR A 47 -9.04 6.98 -10.08
N SER A 48 -10.29 7.02 -10.52
CA SER A 48 -11.27 8.00 -10.10
C SER A 48 -12.59 7.32 -9.71
N GLY A 49 -13.23 7.84 -8.68
CA GLY A 49 -14.49 7.31 -8.16
C GLY A 49 -15.71 7.88 -8.87
N SER A 50 -16.72 8.30 -8.11
CA SER A 50 -17.99 8.80 -8.63
C SER A 50 -18.64 9.80 -7.67
N THR A 51 -19.90 10.11 -7.88
CA THR A 51 -20.78 10.81 -6.95
C THR A 51 -22.09 10.06 -6.77
N LEU A 52 -22.77 10.26 -5.66
CA LEU A 52 -24.12 9.69 -5.46
C LEU A 52 -25.11 10.10 -6.58
N GLU A 53 -24.95 11.29 -7.15
CA GLU A 53 -25.78 11.74 -8.26
C GLU A 53 -25.58 10.88 -9.51
N LYS A 54 -24.32 10.65 -9.92
CA LYS A 54 -23.97 9.76 -11.04
C LYS A 54 -24.42 8.33 -10.78
N TRP A 55 -24.17 7.83 -9.56
CA TRP A 55 -24.60 6.51 -9.12
C TRP A 55 -26.12 6.31 -9.26
N ASN A 56 -26.94 7.25 -8.76
CA ASN A 56 -28.39 7.17 -8.82
C ASN A 56 -28.96 7.25 -10.25
N LYS A 57 -28.21 7.87 -11.17
CA LYS A 57 -28.54 7.90 -12.61
C LYS A 57 -28.08 6.64 -13.36
N GLY A 58 -27.34 5.75 -12.74
CA GLY A 58 -26.73 4.58 -13.40
C GLY A 58 -25.60 4.94 -14.36
N GLU A 59 -24.97 6.11 -14.18
CA GLU A 59 -23.84 6.58 -14.98
C GLU A 59 -22.52 5.95 -14.51
N ALA A 60 -21.56 5.81 -15.42
CA ALA A 60 -20.17 5.49 -15.07
C ALA A 60 -19.58 6.55 -14.15
N GLY A 61 -18.56 6.20 -13.37
CA GLY A 61 -17.80 7.11 -12.54
C GLY A 61 -17.03 8.16 -13.36
N PHE A 62 -16.01 8.72 -12.77
CA PHE A 62 -15.07 9.58 -13.50
C PHE A 62 -14.02 8.70 -14.18
N ASP A 63 -13.51 9.16 -15.31
CA ASP A 63 -12.46 8.47 -16.05
C ASP A 63 -11.17 8.44 -15.23
N PRO A 64 -10.41 7.31 -15.26
CA PRO A 64 -9.08 7.25 -14.72
C PRO A 64 -8.11 8.06 -15.57
N GLN A 65 -6.97 8.46 -15.00
CA GLN A 65 -5.88 9.10 -15.74
C GLN A 65 -4.63 8.22 -15.64
N LEU A 66 -4.06 7.87 -16.79
CA LEU A 66 -2.77 7.19 -16.90
C LEU A 66 -1.73 8.19 -17.38
N LEU A 67 -0.62 8.28 -16.66
CA LEU A 67 0.38 9.31 -16.84
C LEU A 67 1.74 8.67 -17.06
N ARG A 68 2.52 9.22 -17.99
CA ARG A 68 3.95 8.94 -18.08
C ARG A 68 4.72 10.00 -17.31
N CYS A 69 5.65 9.57 -16.46
CA CYS A 69 6.53 10.44 -15.71
C CYS A 69 7.90 10.50 -16.40
N SER A 70 8.38 11.72 -16.69
CA SER A 70 9.76 11.91 -17.15
C SER A 70 10.73 11.94 -15.95
N PRO A 71 12.04 11.70 -16.15
CA PRO A 71 13.02 11.71 -15.07
C PRO A 71 13.13 13.02 -14.28
N ASP A 72 12.68 14.13 -14.82
CA ASP A 72 12.61 15.43 -14.15
C ASP A 72 11.28 15.69 -13.44
N GLY A 73 10.39 14.68 -13.40
CA GLY A 73 9.10 14.71 -12.71
C GLY A 73 7.98 15.41 -13.50
N GLU A 74 8.13 15.61 -14.82
CA GLU A 74 7.05 16.12 -15.66
C GLU A 74 6.08 14.98 -16.01
N LEU A 75 4.79 15.21 -15.77
CA LEU A 75 3.72 14.25 -16.03
C LEU A 75 3.03 14.54 -17.35
N THR A 76 2.91 13.53 -18.20
CA THR A 76 2.20 13.59 -19.48
C THR A 76 1.10 12.55 -19.51
N GLU A 77 -0.13 12.95 -19.84
CA GLU A 77 -1.27 12.05 -19.92
C GLU A 77 -1.18 11.12 -21.14
N ILE A 78 -1.43 9.83 -20.90
CA ILE A 78 -1.60 8.80 -21.94
C ILE A 78 -3.07 8.81 -22.36
N PRO A 79 -3.37 9.11 -23.65
CA PRO A 79 -4.75 9.26 -24.11
C PRO A 79 -5.61 8.01 -23.88
N GLY A 80 -6.84 8.24 -23.36
CA GLY A 80 -7.81 7.17 -23.12
C GLY A 80 -7.37 6.17 -22.04
N ALA A 81 -6.40 6.55 -21.19
CA ALA A 81 -5.86 5.73 -20.12
C ALA A 81 -5.53 4.29 -20.57
N ALA A 82 -4.97 4.13 -21.79
CA ALA A 82 -4.63 2.84 -22.40
C ALA A 82 -5.79 1.81 -22.42
N GLY A 83 -7.03 2.26 -22.47
CA GLY A 83 -8.22 1.38 -22.50
C GLY A 83 -8.78 1.00 -21.13
N ILE A 84 -8.26 1.52 -20.02
CA ILE A 84 -8.81 1.29 -18.69
C ILE A 84 -10.19 1.94 -18.57
N PRO A 85 -11.27 1.18 -18.30
CA PRO A 85 -12.61 1.74 -18.22
C PRO A 85 -12.88 2.40 -16.86
N ALA A 86 -13.77 3.38 -16.85
CA ALA A 86 -14.38 3.87 -15.62
C ALA A 86 -15.42 2.86 -15.11
N LEU A 87 -15.24 2.32 -13.91
CA LEU A 87 -16.31 1.59 -13.21
C LEU A 87 -17.40 2.58 -12.76
N ARG A 88 -18.52 2.06 -12.30
CA ARG A 88 -19.56 2.94 -11.69
C ARG A 88 -19.04 3.74 -10.49
N TRP A 89 -18.15 3.12 -9.70
CA TRP A 89 -17.39 3.79 -8.64
C TRP A 89 -16.13 2.99 -8.35
N THR A 90 -15.00 3.40 -8.90
CA THR A 90 -13.71 2.76 -8.61
C THR A 90 -13.22 3.15 -7.22
N CYS A 91 -12.62 2.22 -6.47
CA CYS A 91 -12.08 2.42 -5.13
C CYS A 91 -10.57 2.32 -5.09
N GLY A 92 -10.00 1.27 -5.64
CA GLY A 92 -8.57 0.99 -5.64
C GLY A 92 -8.15 0.25 -6.89
N ALA A 93 -6.86 -0.03 -6.99
CA ALA A 93 -6.33 -0.89 -8.03
C ALA A 93 -5.07 -1.62 -7.54
N ALA A 94 -4.82 -2.81 -8.08
CA ALA A 94 -3.61 -3.60 -7.86
C ALA A 94 -3.03 -4.01 -9.21
N ALA A 95 -1.72 -3.89 -9.38
CA ALA A 95 -0.99 -4.33 -10.56
C ALA A 95 -0.15 -5.56 -10.24
N ALA A 96 -0.01 -6.47 -11.22
CA ALA A 96 0.92 -7.59 -11.21
C ALA A 96 1.06 -8.14 -12.63
N ASP A 97 2.19 -8.76 -12.95
CA ASP A 97 2.37 -9.58 -14.16
C ASP A 97 1.76 -10.97 -13.90
N ILE A 98 0.44 -11.14 -14.19
CA ILE A 98 -0.34 -12.32 -13.77
C ILE A 98 -0.09 -13.52 -14.68
N ASP A 99 0.14 -13.28 -15.98
CA ASP A 99 0.39 -14.34 -16.95
C ASP A 99 1.87 -14.53 -17.31
N ALA A 100 2.74 -13.73 -16.67
CA ALA A 100 4.19 -13.75 -16.79
C ALA A 100 4.71 -13.41 -18.22
N ASP A 101 4.01 -12.57 -18.94
CA ASP A 101 4.41 -12.13 -20.28
C ASP A 101 5.37 -10.93 -20.25
N GLY A 102 5.45 -10.24 -19.12
CA GLY A 102 6.43 -9.18 -18.80
C GLY A 102 5.89 -7.76 -18.84
N ASP A 103 4.61 -7.59 -19.09
CA ASP A 103 3.92 -6.33 -18.86
C ASP A 103 2.93 -6.44 -17.66
N ASP A 104 2.55 -5.31 -17.08
CA ASP A 104 1.73 -5.30 -15.88
C ASP A 104 0.24 -5.35 -16.20
N ASP A 105 -0.46 -6.33 -15.63
CA ASP A 105 -1.90 -6.43 -15.62
C ASP A 105 -2.53 -5.63 -14.47
N LEU A 106 -3.85 -5.44 -14.51
CA LEU A 106 -4.51 -4.58 -13.56
C LEU A 106 -5.81 -5.19 -13.01
N PHE A 107 -5.97 -5.11 -11.70
CA PHE A 107 -7.22 -5.42 -11.02
C PHE A 107 -7.82 -4.16 -10.40
N LEU A 108 -9.01 -3.76 -10.85
CA LEU A 108 -9.75 -2.61 -10.31
C LEU A 108 -10.75 -3.07 -9.25
N THR A 109 -10.75 -2.43 -8.09
CA THR A 109 -11.79 -2.61 -7.06
C THR A 109 -12.84 -1.52 -7.15
N GLY A 110 -14.08 -1.87 -6.85
CA GLY A 110 -15.20 -0.93 -6.95
C GLY A 110 -16.31 -1.23 -5.95
N ILE A 111 -17.32 -0.37 -5.93
CA ILE A 111 -18.44 -0.46 -4.97
C ILE A 111 -19.46 -1.53 -5.37
N ASP A 112 -19.65 -1.77 -6.65
CA ASP A 112 -20.63 -2.73 -7.19
C ASP A 112 -20.00 -3.83 -8.03
N GLY A 113 -18.68 -3.98 -7.93
CA GLY A 113 -17.93 -5.01 -8.64
C GLY A 113 -16.48 -4.64 -8.83
N CYS A 114 -15.70 -5.64 -9.17
CA CYS A 114 -14.29 -5.53 -9.51
C CYS A 114 -14.08 -5.91 -10.97
N LEU A 115 -12.94 -5.57 -11.54
CA LEU A 115 -12.63 -5.85 -12.93
C LEU A 115 -11.16 -6.25 -13.07
N LEU A 116 -10.93 -7.41 -13.67
CA LEU A 116 -9.61 -7.85 -14.08
C LEU A 116 -9.34 -7.44 -15.53
N LEU A 117 -8.19 -6.86 -15.76
CA LEU A 117 -7.75 -6.33 -17.05
C LEU A 117 -6.42 -6.98 -17.42
N GLU A 118 -6.37 -7.62 -18.57
CA GLU A 118 -5.12 -8.09 -19.20
C GLU A 118 -4.50 -6.94 -19.97
N ASN A 119 -3.23 -6.68 -19.75
CA ASN A 119 -2.44 -5.81 -20.60
C ASN A 119 -2.02 -6.59 -21.86
N ARG A 120 -2.16 -6.00 -23.00
CA ARG A 120 -1.68 -6.56 -24.28
C ARG A 120 -0.84 -5.52 -24.99
N SER A 121 0.44 -5.53 -24.68
CA SER A 121 1.41 -4.61 -25.29
C SER A 121 0.99 -3.14 -25.14
N GLY A 122 0.67 -2.71 -23.94
CA GLY A 122 0.35 -1.33 -23.60
C GLY A 122 -1.13 -0.95 -23.78
N THR A 123 -2.03 -1.93 -23.86
CA THR A 123 -3.48 -1.68 -23.93
C THR A 123 -4.24 -2.67 -23.08
N PHE A 124 -5.06 -2.18 -22.16
CA PHE A 124 -5.83 -2.99 -21.24
C PHE A 124 -7.12 -3.54 -21.85
N HIS A 125 -7.39 -4.81 -21.64
CA HIS A 125 -8.56 -5.54 -22.12
C HIS A 125 -9.28 -6.25 -20.97
N PRO A 126 -10.58 -6.04 -20.77
CA PRO A 126 -11.35 -6.71 -19.73
C PRO A 126 -11.37 -8.24 -19.92
N ILE A 127 -11.17 -8.97 -18.82
CA ILE A 127 -11.38 -10.41 -18.75
C ILE A 127 -12.81 -10.68 -18.30
N GLU A 128 -13.72 -10.95 -19.25
CA GLU A 128 -15.16 -11.07 -18.98
C GLU A 128 -15.56 -12.30 -18.13
N ASP A 129 -14.78 -13.37 -18.17
CA ASP A 129 -15.11 -14.64 -17.53
C ASP A 129 -13.96 -15.13 -16.64
N SER A 130 -13.46 -14.24 -15.77
CA SER A 130 -12.38 -14.55 -14.82
C SER A 130 -12.82 -15.48 -13.68
N GLY A 131 -14.11 -15.58 -13.39
CA GLY A 131 -14.63 -16.25 -12.20
C GLY A 131 -14.69 -15.32 -10.96
N ILE A 132 -14.12 -14.11 -11.02
CA ILE A 132 -14.19 -13.15 -9.93
C ILE A 132 -15.53 -12.40 -10.01
N ALA A 133 -16.45 -12.77 -9.13
CA ALA A 133 -17.76 -12.12 -9.02
C ALA A 133 -17.86 -11.41 -7.67
N THR A 134 -17.98 -10.09 -7.71
CA THR A 134 -18.13 -9.26 -6.50
C THR A 134 -19.26 -8.26 -6.73
N GLU A 135 -20.23 -8.22 -5.81
CA GLU A 135 -21.36 -7.29 -5.85
C GLU A 135 -21.39 -6.39 -4.60
N SER A 136 -20.21 -5.92 -4.17
CA SER A 136 -20.09 -5.22 -2.90
C SER A 136 -18.91 -4.26 -2.90
N TRP A 137 -18.86 -3.37 -1.92
CA TRP A 137 -17.79 -2.41 -1.77
C TRP A 137 -16.44 -3.10 -1.48
N CYS A 138 -15.64 -3.28 -2.53
CA CYS A 138 -14.25 -3.70 -2.46
C CYS A 138 -13.35 -2.46 -2.41
N THR A 139 -12.42 -2.42 -1.46
CA THR A 139 -11.55 -1.25 -1.23
C THR A 139 -10.17 -1.41 -1.81
N SER A 140 -9.49 -2.49 -1.47
CA SER A 140 -8.18 -2.82 -2.02
C SER A 140 -8.06 -4.32 -2.29
N ALA A 141 -7.00 -4.67 -3.01
CA ALA A 141 -6.67 -6.05 -3.32
C ALA A 141 -5.16 -6.26 -3.28
N SER A 142 -4.73 -7.49 -3.08
CA SER A 142 -3.33 -7.89 -3.13
C SER A 142 -3.18 -9.23 -3.82
N PHE A 143 -2.13 -9.33 -4.64
CA PHE A 143 -1.70 -10.57 -5.25
C PHE A 143 -0.58 -11.22 -4.43
N GLY A 144 -0.59 -12.56 -4.36
CA GLY A 144 0.45 -13.35 -3.72
C GLY A 144 0.21 -14.84 -3.92
N ASP A 145 1.25 -15.65 -3.86
CA ASP A 145 1.18 -17.11 -3.98
C ASP A 145 0.75 -17.69 -2.62
N LEU A 146 -0.56 -17.87 -2.44
CA LEU A 146 -1.16 -18.25 -1.15
C LEU A 146 -1.17 -19.76 -0.90
N ASP A 147 -1.09 -20.57 -1.95
CA ASP A 147 -1.11 -22.02 -1.84
C ASP A 147 0.21 -22.69 -2.24
N LEU A 148 1.19 -21.90 -2.66
CA LEU A 148 2.55 -22.28 -3.04
C LEU A 148 2.61 -23.14 -4.32
N ASP A 149 1.71 -22.91 -5.26
CA ASP A 149 1.74 -23.56 -6.56
C ASP A 149 2.56 -22.78 -7.61
N GLY A 150 2.96 -21.55 -7.29
CA GLY A 150 3.85 -20.71 -8.08
C GLY A 150 3.15 -19.70 -8.97
N ASP A 151 1.83 -19.55 -8.85
CA ASP A 151 1.09 -18.48 -9.48
C ASP A 151 0.59 -17.43 -8.45
N LEU A 152 -0.05 -16.38 -8.92
CA LEU A 152 -0.49 -15.29 -8.05
C LEU A 152 -1.99 -15.40 -7.79
N ASP A 153 -2.36 -15.76 -6.58
CA ASP A 153 -3.71 -15.69 -6.04
C ASP A 153 -4.12 -14.25 -5.73
N LEU A 154 -5.41 -14.05 -5.48
CA LEU A 154 -5.98 -12.73 -5.25
C LEU A 154 -6.73 -12.67 -3.92
N PHE A 155 -6.35 -11.73 -3.05
CA PHE A 155 -7.13 -11.35 -1.88
C PHE A 155 -7.78 -9.98 -2.08
N ILE A 156 -9.06 -9.85 -1.70
CA ILE A 156 -9.84 -8.62 -1.86
C ILE A 156 -10.41 -8.18 -0.51
N CYS A 157 -10.03 -7.00 -0.06
CA CYS A 157 -10.64 -6.35 1.09
C CYS A 157 -12.03 -5.85 0.77
N ARG A 158 -12.98 -6.12 1.67
CA ARG A 158 -14.31 -5.55 1.62
C ARG A 158 -14.58 -4.65 2.82
N TYR A 159 -15.34 -3.58 2.59
CA TYR A 159 -15.57 -2.58 3.61
C TYR A 159 -16.93 -2.78 4.30
N LEU A 160 -17.98 -2.30 3.70
CA LEU A 160 -19.33 -2.37 4.29
C LEU A 160 -20.43 -2.43 3.22
N LYS A 161 -21.61 -2.86 3.64
CA LYS A 161 -22.81 -2.80 2.81
C LYS A 161 -23.42 -1.40 2.93
N PHE A 162 -23.14 -0.55 1.93
CA PHE A 162 -23.63 0.82 1.93
C PHE A 162 -25.13 0.86 1.53
N PRO A 163 -25.99 1.56 2.30
CA PRO A 163 -27.42 1.62 2.05
C PRO A 163 -27.76 2.72 1.02
N PHE A 164 -27.54 2.47 -0.28
CA PHE A 164 -27.77 3.45 -1.35
C PHE A 164 -29.22 3.96 -1.44
N GLU A 165 -30.20 3.15 -1.05
CA GLU A 165 -31.63 3.51 -1.00
C GLU A 165 -31.91 4.60 0.05
N SER A 166 -31.13 4.62 1.15
CA SER A 166 -31.28 5.55 2.26
C SER A 166 -29.90 5.86 2.85
N PRO A 167 -29.06 6.63 2.12
CA PRO A 167 -27.70 6.89 2.54
C PRO A 167 -27.66 7.73 3.83
N PRO A 168 -26.71 7.44 4.75
CA PRO A 168 -26.50 8.25 5.95
C PRO A 168 -25.84 9.58 5.57
N LEU A 169 -26.66 10.57 5.26
CA LEU A 169 -26.21 11.89 4.82
C LEU A 169 -25.87 12.80 6.00
N HIS A 170 -24.74 13.51 5.89
CA HIS A 170 -24.41 14.61 6.79
C HIS A 170 -25.51 15.68 6.78
N GLY A 171 -25.81 16.26 7.95
CA GLY A 171 -26.86 17.27 8.11
C GLY A 171 -28.28 16.69 8.29
N THR A 172 -28.43 15.37 8.34
CA THR A 172 -29.68 14.68 8.64
C THR A 172 -29.66 14.10 10.08
N GLU A 173 -30.70 13.34 10.45
CA GLU A 173 -30.73 12.57 11.71
C GLU A 173 -29.61 11.50 11.82
N TRP A 174 -28.96 11.17 10.71
CA TRP A 174 -27.84 10.25 10.62
C TRP A 174 -26.47 10.93 10.80
N SER A 175 -26.41 12.21 11.13
CA SER A 175 -25.14 12.89 11.41
C SER A 175 -24.48 12.35 12.67
N CYS A 176 -23.21 12.04 12.58
CA CYS A 176 -22.35 11.80 13.73
C CYS A 176 -21.83 13.11 14.31
N LEU A 177 -21.23 13.06 15.49
CA LEU A 177 -20.60 14.22 16.12
C LEU A 177 -19.09 14.00 16.23
N TRP A 178 -18.33 14.96 15.72
CA TRP A 178 -16.90 15.08 15.96
C TRP A 178 -16.60 16.48 16.48
N GLU A 179 -15.94 16.59 17.63
CA GLU A 179 -15.66 17.87 18.31
C GLU A 179 -16.92 18.76 18.47
N ASN A 180 -18.06 18.15 18.79
CA ASN A 180 -19.38 18.78 18.88
C ASN A 180 -19.91 19.39 17.56
N GLN A 181 -19.29 19.07 16.43
CA GLN A 181 -19.77 19.45 15.10
C GLN A 181 -20.46 18.25 14.45
N PRO A 182 -21.61 18.45 13.77
CA PRO A 182 -22.20 17.41 12.95
C PRO A 182 -21.27 17.07 11.79
N VAL A 183 -21.02 15.77 11.59
CA VAL A 183 -20.16 15.26 10.51
C VAL A 183 -20.79 14.03 9.88
N LEU A 184 -20.28 13.61 8.72
CA LEU A 184 -20.62 12.31 8.17
C LEU A 184 -20.17 11.21 9.13
N CYS A 185 -20.89 10.08 9.15
CA CYS A 185 -20.54 8.94 9.99
C CYS A 185 -19.46 8.08 9.36
N GLY A 186 -18.60 7.49 10.22
CA GLY A 186 -17.69 6.39 9.86
C GLY A 186 -18.46 5.07 9.63
N PRO A 187 -17.73 3.92 9.57
CA PRO A 187 -18.34 2.63 9.24
C PRO A 187 -19.19 2.05 10.37
N ARG A 188 -18.92 2.42 11.62
CA ARG A 188 -19.60 1.85 12.79
C ARG A 188 -21.11 2.03 12.70
N GLY A 189 -21.84 0.91 12.91
CA GLY A 189 -23.31 0.87 12.81
C GLY A 189 -23.82 0.46 11.42
N LEU A 190 -22.94 0.34 10.42
CA LEU A 190 -23.23 -0.29 9.14
C LEU A 190 -22.72 -1.73 9.10
N PRO A 191 -23.34 -2.64 8.30
CA PRO A 191 -22.88 -4.02 8.22
C PRO A 191 -21.51 -4.12 7.55
N ALA A 192 -20.50 -4.63 8.27
CA ALA A 192 -19.21 -5.00 7.72
C ALA A 192 -19.34 -6.18 6.75
N LEU A 193 -18.37 -6.33 5.86
CA LEU A 193 -18.33 -7.41 4.87
C LEU A 193 -17.09 -8.29 5.10
N THR A 194 -17.25 -9.61 4.95
CA THR A 194 -16.12 -10.54 4.96
C THR A 194 -15.27 -10.35 3.71
N ASP A 195 -13.96 -10.32 3.85
CA ASP A 195 -13.02 -10.27 2.73
C ASP A 195 -13.13 -11.51 1.86
N LEU A 196 -12.59 -11.45 0.65
CA LEU A 196 -12.65 -12.54 -0.32
C LEU A 196 -11.23 -13.01 -0.68
N VAL A 197 -11.10 -14.32 -0.91
CA VAL A 197 -9.89 -14.90 -1.46
C VAL A 197 -10.24 -15.78 -2.67
N PHE A 198 -9.45 -15.61 -3.72
CA PHE A 198 -9.60 -16.32 -5.00
C PHE A 198 -8.30 -17.02 -5.35
N GLU A 199 -8.37 -18.33 -5.52
CA GLU A 199 -7.28 -19.14 -6.06
C GLU A 199 -7.19 -18.94 -7.57
N ASN A 200 -6.02 -18.62 -8.09
CA ASN A 200 -5.72 -18.65 -9.52
C ASN A 200 -5.58 -20.10 -9.95
N VAL A 201 -6.24 -20.49 -11.02
CA VAL A 201 -6.13 -21.84 -11.59
C VAL A 201 -5.61 -21.81 -13.03
N GLY A 202 -4.95 -20.71 -13.38
CA GLY A 202 -4.38 -20.47 -14.70
C GLY A 202 -5.41 -20.03 -15.75
N ASN A 203 -4.88 -19.55 -16.89
CA ASN A 203 -5.70 -19.08 -18.03
C ASN A 203 -6.74 -18.02 -17.65
N TRP A 204 -6.37 -17.07 -16.80
CA TRP A 204 -7.23 -15.99 -16.33
C TRP A 204 -8.47 -16.45 -15.57
N LYS A 205 -8.41 -17.62 -14.92
CA LYS A 205 -9.50 -18.19 -14.13
C LYS A 205 -9.17 -18.20 -12.66
N PHE A 206 -10.11 -17.71 -11.88
CA PHE A 206 -10.03 -17.62 -10.43
C PHE A 206 -11.22 -18.34 -9.79
N ILE A 207 -10.99 -19.05 -8.70
CA ILE A 207 -12.01 -19.76 -7.95
C ILE A 207 -12.14 -19.15 -6.56
N ASP A 208 -13.35 -18.75 -6.17
CA ASP A 208 -13.64 -18.28 -4.82
C ASP A 208 -13.40 -19.39 -3.78
N ARG A 209 -12.40 -19.19 -2.92
CA ARG A 209 -12.01 -20.06 -1.81
C ARG A 209 -12.37 -19.51 -0.44
N THR A 210 -13.05 -18.39 -0.36
CA THR A 210 -13.36 -17.68 0.90
C THR A 210 -13.98 -18.60 1.95
N GLN A 211 -14.94 -19.44 1.54
CA GLN A 211 -15.58 -20.39 2.44
C GLN A 211 -14.69 -21.61 2.70
N ASP A 212 -14.12 -22.19 1.65
CA ASP A 212 -13.37 -23.44 1.72
C ASP A 212 -12.08 -23.27 2.53
N TRP A 213 -11.39 -22.14 2.37
CA TRP A 213 -10.18 -21.83 3.12
C TRP A 213 -10.45 -21.32 4.55
N GLY A 214 -11.69 -20.98 4.88
CA GLY A 214 -12.12 -20.70 6.24
C GLY A 214 -12.25 -19.22 6.62
N LEU A 215 -12.03 -18.27 5.70
CA LEU A 215 -12.13 -16.83 5.99
C LEU A 215 -13.53 -16.42 6.50
N SER A 216 -14.57 -17.10 6.04
CA SER A 216 -15.95 -16.86 6.47
C SER A 216 -16.25 -17.22 7.93
N LYS A 217 -15.29 -17.84 8.64
CA LYS A 217 -15.45 -18.21 10.06
C LYS A 217 -15.09 -17.10 11.04
N SER A 218 -14.31 -16.09 10.59
CA SER A 218 -14.00 -14.92 11.41
C SER A 218 -15.10 -13.86 11.31
N SER A 219 -15.08 -12.90 12.23
CA SER A 219 -15.93 -11.72 12.16
C SER A 219 -15.52 -10.86 10.97
N ALA A 220 -16.50 -10.27 10.29
CA ALA A 220 -16.22 -9.31 9.23
C ALA A 220 -15.59 -8.04 9.80
N GLY A 221 -14.59 -7.50 9.12
CA GLY A 221 -13.95 -6.22 9.41
C GLY A 221 -14.38 -5.13 8.44
N PHE A 222 -13.84 -3.93 8.62
CA PHE A 222 -13.97 -2.83 7.66
C PHE A 222 -12.64 -2.65 6.93
N GLY A 223 -12.28 -3.62 6.07
CA GLY A 223 -10.98 -3.68 5.41
C GLY A 223 -10.72 -2.48 4.49
N LEU A 224 -9.58 -1.82 4.64
CA LEU A 224 -9.16 -0.69 3.81
C LEU A 224 -7.87 -0.94 3.04
N ALA A 225 -6.92 -1.65 3.63
CA ALA A 225 -5.68 -2.03 2.98
C ALA A 225 -5.32 -3.48 3.30
N VAL A 226 -4.57 -4.12 2.40
CA VAL A 226 -4.08 -5.49 2.55
C VAL A 226 -2.66 -5.61 2.02
N THR A 227 -1.88 -6.45 2.68
CA THR A 227 -0.59 -6.93 2.18
C THR A 227 -0.45 -8.42 2.42
N ILE A 228 0.25 -9.12 1.51
CA ILE A 228 0.54 -10.56 1.59
C ILE A 228 2.05 -10.70 1.72
N VAL A 229 2.51 -11.28 2.83
CA VAL A 229 3.93 -11.32 3.18
C VAL A 229 4.24 -12.42 4.19
N ASP A 230 5.37 -13.11 4.03
CA ASP A 230 5.88 -14.08 5.02
C ASP A 230 6.42 -13.34 6.25
N LEU A 231 5.64 -13.30 7.32
CA LEU A 231 5.97 -12.65 8.60
C LEU A 231 6.63 -13.59 9.60
N PHE A 232 6.42 -14.90 9.46
CA PHE A 232 6.86 -15.88 10.46
C PHE A 232 8.06 -16.71 10.00
N GLY A 233 8.50 -16.54 8.75
CA GLY A 233 9.64 -17.26 8.23
C GLY A 233 9.34 -18.73 7.93
N ASP A 234 8.06 -19.08 7.81
CA ASP A 234 7.62 -20.40 7.36
C ASP A 234 7.34 -20.38 5.83
N PRO A 235 6.90 -21.47 5.19
CA PRO A 235 6.68 -21.47 3.75
C PRO A 235 5.49 -20.65 3.28
N TYR A 236 4.49 -20.39 4.14
CA TYR A 236 3.25 -19.74 3.75
C TYR A 236 3.30 -18.24 4.07
N PRO A 237 2.87 -17.36 3.14
CA PRO A 237 2.72 -15.96 3.48
C PRO A 237 1.49 -15.72 4.34
N GLU A 238 1.56 -14.75 5.24
CA GLU A 238 0.42 -14.23 5.96
C GLU A 238 -0.31 -13.16 5.14
N ILE A 239 -1.60 -12.98 5.42
CA ILE A 239 -2.42 -11.89 4.89
C ILE A 239 -2.76 -10.95 6.03
N PHE A 240 -2.23 -9.73 5.99
CA PHE A 240 -2.55 -8.70 6.96
C PHE A 240 -3.53 -7.69 6.36
N VAL A 241 -4.64 -7.43 7.09
CA VAL A 241 -5.69 -6.48 6.70
C VAL A 241 -5.78 -5.38 7.74
N ALA A 242 -5.56 -4.13 7.34
CA ALA A 242 -5.85 -2.96 8.15
C ALA A 242 -7.34 -2.62 8.07
N ASN A 243 -8.01 -2.65 9.21
CA ASN A 243 -9.43 -2.44 9.36
C ASN A 243 -9.76 -1.07 9.97
N ASP A 244 -10.73 -0.36 9.39
CA ASP A 244 -11.24 0.91 9.91
C ASP A 244 -12.19 0.68 11.08
N SER A 245 -11.79 1.06 12.28
CA SER A 245 -12.63 1.02 13.48
C SER A 245 -13.09 -0.38 13.92
N SER A 246 -12.31 -1.40 13.57
CA SER A 246 -12.44 -2.78 14.05
C SER A 246 -11.05 -3.41 14.16
N PRO A 247 -10.87 -4.56 14.85
CA PRO A 247 -9.57 -5.19 14.94
C PRO A 247 -8.99 -5.49 13.55
N ASN A 248 -7.67 -5.27 13.38
CA ASN A 248 -6.99 -5.73 12.17
C ASN A 248 -6.99 -7.26 12.12
N HIS A 249 -7.04 -7.83 10.92
CA HIS A 249 -6.94 -9.27 10.73
C HIS A 249 -5.51 -9.67 10.36
N LEU A 250 -5.06 -10.79 10.90
CA LEU A 250 -3.86 -11.50 10.48
C LEU A 250 -4.23 -12.93 10.15
N TRP A 251 -4.38 -13.21 8.88
CA TRP A 251 -4.70 -14.54 8.41
C TRP A 251 -3.43 -15.36 8.27
N THR A 252 -3.41 -16.51 8.93
CA THR A 252 -2.32 -17.50 8.90
C THR A 252 -2.83 -18.82 8.32
N ARG A 253 -2.00 -19.50 7.56
CA ARG A 253 -2.35 -20.77 6.93
C ARG A 253 -1.81 -21.95 7.71
N SER A 254 -2.68 -22.87 8.10
CA SER A 254 -2.29 -24.15 8.66
C SER A 254 -1.84 -25.15 7.58
N PRO A 255 -1.02 -26.18 7.90
CA PRO A 255 -0.58 -27.18 6.93
C PRO A 255 -1.69 -27.97 6.23
N ASP A 256 -2.90 -27.98 6.78
CA ASP A 256 -4.08 -28.59 6.17
C ASP A 256 -4.80 -27.69 5.16
N GLY A 257 -4.26 -26.47 4.92
CA GLY A 257 -4.80 -25.50 4.00
C GLY A 257 -5.87 -24.59 4.59
N THR A 258 -6.20 -24.71 5.87
CA THR A 258 -7.18 -23.85 6.54
C THR A 258 -6.54 -22.55 6.98
N TRP A 259 -7.21 -21.44 6.75
CA TRP A 259 -6.82 -20.12 7.23
C TRP A 259 -7.55 -19.76 8.53
N THR A 260 -6.81 -19.14 9.45
CA THR A 260 -7.32 -18.69 10.75
C THR A 260 -6.88 -17.25 10.98
N ASP A 261 -7.78 -16.44 11.52
CA ASP A 261 -7.46 -15.07 11.92
C ASP A 261 -6.81 -15.07 13.31
N GLU A 262 -5.53 -14.73 13.35
CA GLU A 262 -4.70 -14.64 14.55
C GLU A 262 -4.46 -13.18 15.00
N GLY A 263 -5.11 -12.18 14.38
CA GLY A 263 -4.84 -10.76 14.61
C GLY A 263 -4.87 -10.35 16.07
N LEU A 264 -5.88 -10.77 16.83
CA LEU A 264 -5.96 -10.48 18.26
C LEU A 264 -4.97 -11.31 19.10
N LEU A 265 -4.75 -12.56 18.75
CA LEU A 265 -3.87 -13.47 19.49
C LEU A 265 -2.39 -13.12 19.30
N SER A 266 -2.02 -12.71 18.09
CA SER A 266 -0.67 -12.27 17.79
C SER A 266 -0.33 -10.87 18.32
N GLY A 267 -1.34 -10.09 18.76
CA GLY A 267 -1.14 -8.73 19.28
C GLY A 267 -1.11 -7.62 18.23
N ILE A 268 -1.41 -7.92 16.94
CA ILE A 268 -1.42 -6.95 15.85
C ILE A 268 -2.82 -6.41 15.53
N GLY A 269 -3.86 -6.99 16.12
CA GLY A 269 -5.25 -6.62 15.89
C GLY A 269 -5.69 -5.30 16.51
N VAL A 270 -4.95 -4.80 17.52
CA VAL A 270 -5.29 -3.62 18.32
C VAL A 270 -4.02 -2.87 18.72
N ASP A 271 -4.15 -1.66 19.26
CA ASP A 271 -3.01 -0.89 19.79
C ASP A 271 -2.46 -1.46 21.11
N GLN A 272 -1.40 -0.84 21.63
CA GLN A 272 -0.75 -1.25 22.90
C GLN A 272 -1.69 -1.21 24.11
N ASP A 273 -2.79 -0.45 24.05
CA ASP A 273 -3.78 -0.30 25.12
C ASP A 273 -5.01 -1.21 24.90
N GLY A 274 -4.98 -2.06 23.86
CA GLY A 274 -6.06 -2.97 23.49
C GLY A 274 -7.25 -2.29 22.82
N GLN A 275 -7.04 -1.12 22.19
CA GLN A 275 -8.10 -0.38 21.52
C GLN A 275 -8.10 -0.66 20.01
N GLU A 276 -9.30 -0.80 19.45
CA GLU A 276 -9.53 -0.79 18.01
C GLU A 276 -9.26 0.61 17.45
N GLN A 277 -8.53 0.70 16.36
CA GLN A 277 -8.20 1.94 15.68
C GLN A 277 -8.75 1.95 14.26
N ALA A 278 -8.71 3.11 13.61
CA ALA A 278 -9.11 3.23 12.21
C ALA A 278 -7.91 2.99 11.30
N GLY A 279 -7.54 1.74 11.12
CA GLY A 279 -6.42 1.32 10.28
C GLY A 279 -6.66 1.62 8.80
N MET A 280 -5.66 2.22 8.12
CA MET A 280 -5.79 2.66 6.73
C MET A 280 -4.65 2.14 5.85
N GLY A 281 -3.45 2.72 5.91
CA GLY A 281 -2.31 2.30 5.11
C GLY A 281 -1.39 1.35 5.85
N ILE A 282 -0.69 0.48 5.10
CA ILE A 282 0.22 -0.53 5.61
C ILE A 282 1.60 -0.35 4.97
N ALA A 283 2.67 -0.46 5.77
CA ALA A 283 4.01 -0.63 5.24
C ALA A 283 4.76 -1.72 6.02
N VAL A 284 5.63 -2.45 5.33
CA VAL A 284 6.33 -3.62 5.87
C VAL A 284 7.83 -3.51 5.59
N ALA A 285 8.64 -3.62 6.62
CA ALA A 285 10.10 -3.77 6.52
C ALA A 285 10.64 -4.24 7.87
N ASP A 286 11.88 -4.73 7.88
CA ASP A 286 12.64 -4.89 9.11
C ASP A 286 13.15 -3.50 9.56
N LEU A 287 12.57 -2.94 10.61
CA LEU A 287 12.85 -1.57 11.07
C LEU A 287 13.88 -1.52 12.21
N ASN A 288 14.18 -2.66 12.82
CA ASN A 288 15.05 -2.74 13.98
C ASN A 288 16.35 -3.52 13.70
N GLY A 289 16.48 -4.17 12.54
CA GLY A 289 17.66 -4.94 12.12
C GLY A 289 17.79 -6.31 12.79
N ASP A 290 16.66 -6.95 13.13
CA ASP A 290 16.62 -8.29 13.72
C ASP A 290 16.15 -9.40 12.75
N GLU A 291 16.02 -9.05 11.47
CA GLU A 291 15.53 -9.87 10.36
C GLU A 291 14.02 -10.19 10.45
N GLY A 292 13.31 -9.83 11.52
CA GLY A 292 11.84 -9.88 11.62
C GLY A 292 11.22 -8.75 10.80
N LEU A 293 10.15 -9.02 10.06
CA LEU A 293 9.44 -7.98 9.35
C LEU A 293 8.43 -7.31 10.29
N ASP A 294 8.62 -6.02 10.50
CA ASP A 294 7.73 -5.16 11.28
C ASP A 294 6.64 -4.55 10.38
N LEU A 295 5.50 -4.16 10.96
CA LEU A 295 4.43 -3.51 10.23
C LEU A 295 4.11 -2.13 10.79
N ILE A 296 3.89 -1.17 9.89
CA ILE A 296 3.32 0.13 10.22
C ILE A 296 1.88 0.17 9.73
N VAL A 297 0.96 0.68 10.58
CA VAL A 297 -0.43 0.97 10.22
C VAL A 297 -0.72 2.43 10.53
N THR A 298 -1.23 3.16 9.54
CA THR A 298 -1.67 4.55 9.73
C THR A 298 -3.10 4.61 10.24
N ASN A 299 -3.41 5.62 11.05
CA ASN A 299 -4.68 5.71 11.78
C ASN A 299 -5.31 7.10 11.72
N PHE A 300 -6.49 7.23 12.32
CA PHE A 300 -7.27 8.45 12.40
C PHE A 300 -6.62 9.52 13.31
N GLU A 301 -7.07 10.75 13.19
CA GLU A 301 -6.69 11.85 14.08
C GLU A 301 -6.89 11.46 15.55
N ARG A 302 -5.88 11.74 16.40
CA ARG A 302 -5.77 11.38 17.83
C ARG A 302 -5.44 9.92 18.12
N GLU A 303 -5.44 9.07 17.12
CA GLU A 303 -4.81 7.77 17.13
C GLU A 303 -3.41 7.95 16.54
N SER A 304 -2.36 7.51 17.21
CA SER A 304 -1.04 7.49 16.56
C SER A 304 -0.99 6.34 15.57
N LEU A 305 -0.09 6.38 14.60
CA LEU A 305 0.20 5.16 13.85
C LEU A 305 0.69 4.07 14.80
N ASN A 306 0.46 2.81 14.43
CA ASN A 306 1.08 1.67 15.10
C ASN A 306 2.40 1.29 14.42
N LEU A 307 3.36 0.85 15.22
CA LEU A 307 4.53 0.12 14.77
C LEU A 307 4.54 -1.23 15.50
N TYR A 308 4.03 -2.24 14.82
CA TYR A 308 4.01 -3.61 15.32
C TYR A 308 5.35 -4.27 15.05
N SER A 309 6.19 -4.34 16.07
CA SER A 309 7.47 -5.04 15.99
C SER A 309 7.27 -6.54 16.15
N ASN A 310 7.76 -7.28 15.16
CA ASN A 310 7.77 -8.75 15.16
C ASN A 310 8.71 -9.26 16.24
N GLN A 311 8.22 -10.13 17.11
CA GLN A 311 9.03 -10.72 18.18
C GLN A 311 9.72 -12.02 17.75
N ASN A 312 9.59 -12.42 16.47
CA ASN A 312 10.13 -13.67 15.92
C ASN A 312 9.63 -14.95 16.64
N ASP A 313 8.49 -14.87 17.31
CA ASP A 313 7.84 -15.99 18.06
C ASP A 313 6.36 -16.14 17.70
N GLY A 314 5.91 -15.52 16.60
CA GLY A 314 4.51 -15.50 16.17
C GLY A 314 3.68 -14.37 16.80
N THR A 315 4.32 -13.50 17.59
CA THR A 315 3.64 -12.35 18.24
C THR A 315 4.25 -11.02 17.80
N PHE A 316 3.47 -9.96 17.98
CA PHE A 316 3.85 -8.59 17.70
C PHE A 316 3.62 -7.70 18.92
N ARG A 317 4.40 -6.64 18.98
CA ARG A 317 4.26 -5.62 20.01
C ARG A 317 4.22 -4.24 19.37
N ASP A 318 3.20 -3.45 19.68
CA ASP A 318 3.18 -2.04 19.27
C ASP A 318 4.22 -1.24 20.09
N ILE A 319 5.22 -0.71 19.37
CA ILE A 319 6.33 0.05 19.93
C ILE A 319 6.37 1.50 19.46
N ALA A 320 5.30 2.01 18.83
CA ALA A 320 5.26 3.38 18.30
C ALA A 320 5.60 4.45 19.35
N ALA A 321 5.18 4.25 20.61
CA ALA A 321 5.49 5.17 21.69
C ALA A 321 6.99 5.22 22.05
N THR A 322 7.67 4.08 22.04
CA THR A 322 9.08 3.98 22.42
C THR A 322 10.03 4.38 21.32
N THR A 323 9.59 4.30 20.06
CA THR A 323 10.38 4.68 18.87
C THR A 323 10.24 6.15 18.49
N GLY A 324 9.39 6.91 19.20
CA GLY A 324 9.19 8.34 18.94
C GLY A 324 8.14 8.65 17.88
N LEU A 325 7.41 7.64 17.37
CA LEU A 325 6.39 7.81 16.33
C LEU A 325 5.08 8.38 16.86
N SER A 326 4.64 7.97 18.05
CA SER A 326 3.31 8.35 18.57
C SER A 326 3.11 9.86 18.71
N GLY A 327 4.14 10.62 19.08
CA GLY A 327 4.04 12.07 19.25
C GLY A 327 3.67 12.80 17.95
N PRO A 328 4.52 12.74 16.92
CA PRO A 328 4.30 13.47 15.67
C PRO A 328 3.12 12.97 14.84
N THR A 329 2.72 11.69 14.96
CA THR A 329 1.66 11.09 14.14
C THR A 329 0.29 11.09 14.81
N ARG A 330 0.19 11.52 16.07
CA ARG A 330 -1.08 11.56 16.80
C ARG A 330 -2.04 12.64 16.33
N SER A 331 -1.52 13.77 15.89
CA SER A 331 -2.37 14.91 15.51
C SER A 331 -2.93 14.79 14.09
N PRO A 332 -2.13 14.47 13.04
CA PRO A 332 -2.68 14.33 11.70
C PRO A 332 -3.56 13.09 11.57
N LEU A 333 -4.43 13.10 10.55
CA LEU A 333 -5.11 11.93 10.03
C LEU A 333 -4.27 11.37 8.90
N SER A 334 -3.73 10.17 9.10
CA SER A 334 -2.72 9.57 8.23
C SER A 334 -3.32 8.46 7.35
N TRP A 335 -2.90 8.37 6.09
CA TRP A 335 -3.40 7.43 5.09
C TRP A 335 -2.27 6.61 4.50
N GLY A 336 -1.73 7.05 3.36
CA GLY A 336 -0.64 6.36 2.70
C GLY A 336 0.64 6.42 3.53
N VAL A 337 1.41 5.33 3.50
CA VAL A 337 2.69 5.20 4.18
C VAL A 337 3.67 4.41 3.33
N GLY A 338 4.93 4.84 3.33
CA GLY A 338 6.02 4.15 2.66
C GLY A 338 7.28 4.14 3.52
N ILE A 339 8.06 3.09 3.40
CA ILE A 339 9.35 2.91 4.10
C ILE A 339 10.45 2.86 3.06
N SER A 340 11.45 3.70 3.22
CA SER A 340 12.71 3.68 2.46
C SER A 340 13.78 4.43 3.23
N ASP A 341 15.03 4.23 2.89
CA ASP A 341 16.13 5.05 3.38
C ASP A 341 16.28 6.29 2.48
N PHE A 342 15.53 7.37 2.79
CA PHE A 342 15.50 8.59 1.99
C PHE A 342 16.77 9.43 2.10
N ASN A 343 17.57 9.24 3.12
CA ASN A 343 18.81 9.97 3.33
C ASN A 343 20.06 9.16 2.98
N LEU A 344 19.89 7.89 2.60
CA LEU A 344 20.92 6.93 2.20
C LEU A 344 21.97 6.69 3.31
N ASP A 345 21.54 6.66 4.58
CA ASP A 345 22.41 6.41 5.73
C ASP A 345 22.39 4.94 6.19
N GLY A 346 21.64 4.07 5.51
CA GLY A 346 21.50 2.65 5.79
C GLY A 346 20.48 2.33 6.87
N ILE A 347 19.64 3.28 7.27
CA ILE A 347 18.58 3.09 8.27
C ILE A 347 17.24 3.46 7.63
N PRO A 348 16.18 2.63 7.78
CA PRO A 348 14.88 2.93 7.20
C PRO A 348 14.25 4.22 7.76
N ASP A 349 13.68 5.02 6.87
CA ASP A 349 12.87 6.21 7.16
C ASP A 349 11.40 5.95 6.80
N ILE A 350 10.49 6.80 7.25
CA ILE A 350 9.04 6.66 7.01
C ILE A 350 8.50 7.94 6.37
N PHE A 351 7.78 7.80 5.26
CA PHE A 351 7.01 8.87 4.66
C PHE A 351 5.51 8.61 4.83
N ILE A 352 4.72 9.65 5.19
CA ILE A 352 3.29 9.53 5.48
C ILE A 352 2.52 10.61 4.74
N SER A 353 1.46 10.20 4.02
CA SER A 353 0.49 11.09 3.39
C SER A 353 -0.68 11.37 4.33
N ASN A 354 -0.99 12.65 4.54
CA ASN A 354 -1.97 13.10 5.53
C ASN A 354 -3.11 13.92 4.91
N GLY A 355 -4.32 13.80 5.47
CA GLY A 355 -5.47 14.58 5.04
C GLY A 355 -6.75 14.20 5.76
N HIS A 356 -7.49 15.17 6.28
CA HIS A 356 -8.70 14.89 7.05
C HIS A 356 -9.89 14.46 6.17
N VAL A 357 -10.91 13.86 6.78
CA VAL A 357 -12.19 13.49 6.12
C VAL A 357 -13.27 14.54 6.31
N TYR A 358 -13.12 15.43 7.30
CA TYR A 358 -14.12 16.45 7.61
C TYR A 358 -13.62 17.84 7.20
N PRO A 359 -14.27 18.52 6.22
CA PRO A 359 -13.93 19.90 5.88
C PRO A 359 -14.02 20.86 7.08
N HIS A 360 -14.92 20.58 8.03
CA HIS A 360 -15.06 21.36 9.27
C HIS A 360 -13.85 21.31 10.19
N ALA A 361 -12.88 20.43 9.95
CA ALA A 361 -11.62 20.37 10.72
C ALA A 361 -10.87 21.71 10.72
N ASP A 362 -11.02 22.52 9.65
CA ASP A 362 -10.43 23.86 9.57
C ASP A 362 -11.01 24.83 10.61
N THR A 363 -12.15 24.53 11.22
CA THR A 363 -12.81 25.36 12.24
C THR A 363 -12.52 24.89 13.67
N VAL A 364 -11.80 23.78 13.84
CA VAL A 364 -11.49 23.18 15.15
C VAL A 364 -10.04 23.48 15.52
N ASN A 365 -9.83 24.28 16.56
CA ASN A 365 -8.50 24.75 16.98
C ASN A 365 -7.53 23.62 17.39
N SER A 366 -8.04 22.45 17.78
CA SER A 366 -7.23 21.29 18.18
C SER A 366 -6.88 20.36 17.02
N SER A 367 -7.46 20.54 15.84
CA SER A 367 -7.17 19.78 14.62
C SER A 367 -6.12 20.47 13.75
N PRO A 368 -5.28 19.72 13.03
CA PRO A 368 -4.38 20.30 12.02
C PRO A 368 -5.10 20.82 10.78
N GLY A 369 -6.43 20.64 10.71
CA GLY A 369 -7.29 21.10 9.61
C GLY A 369 -7.62 20.00 8.58
N PHE A 370 -8.44 20.36 7.59
CA PHE A 370 -8.88 19.46 6.52
C PHE A 370 -7.72 19.12 5.56
N ARG A 371 -6.99 20.14 5.14
CA ARG A 371 -5.78 20.02 4.33
C ARG A 371 -4.58 19.92 5.24
N GLN A 372 -3.81 18.84 5.13
CA GLN A 372 -2.67 18.57 6.00
C GLN A 372 -1.38 18.46 5.20
N LYS A 373 -0.25 18.51 5.90
CA LYS A 373 1.07 18.30 5.32
C LYS A 373 1.44 16.84 5.40
N ASP A 374 2.10 16.34 4.37
CA ASP A 374 2.81 15.06 4.45
C ASP A 374 3.97 15.14 5.44
N GLN A 375 4.38 14.00 5.97
CA GLN A 375 5.44 13.90 6.97
C GLN A 375 6.56 12.98 6.51
N LEU A 376 7.80 13.39 6.77
CA LEU A 376 8.99 12.55 6.69
C LEU A 376 9.54 12.37 8.10
N LEU A 377 9.74 11.12 8.51
CA LEU A 377 10.28 10.73 9.79
C LEU A 377 11.58 9.97 9.56
N ILE A 378 12.71 10.61 9.89
CA ILE A 378 14.04 10.02 9.71
C ILE A 378 14.35 9.06 10.86
N GLY A 379 14.75 7.85 10.47
CA GLY A 379 15.22 6.81 11.38
C GLY A 379 16.64 7.09 11.89
N SER A 380 16.92 6.61 13.06
CA SER A 380 18.27 6.62 13.64
C SER A 380 18.44 5.47 14.63
N MET A 381 19.62 4.89 14.69
CA MET A 381 19.92 3.85 15.70
C MET A 381 20.38 4.48 17.00
N THR A 382 19.78 4.02 18.11
CA THR A 382 20.21 4.39 19.45
C THR A 382 21.44 3.57 19.88
N THR A 383 22.10 4.02 20.96
CA THR A 383 23.20 3.25 21.59
C THR A 383 22.75 1.89 22.13
N GLU A 384 21.46 1.71 22.36
CA GLU A 384 20.84 0.47 22.82
C GLU A 384 20.40 -0.45 21.68
N LYS A 385 20.79 -0.11 20.42
CA LYS A 385 20.45 -0.85 19.19
C LYS A 385 18.95 -0.90 18.91
N SER A 386 18.19 0.12 19.33
CA SER A 386 16.81 0.31 18.95
C SER A 386 16.67 1.44 17.93
N VAL A 387 15.72 1.33 17.02
CA VAL A 387 15.42 2.41 16.06
C VAL A 387 14.63 3.52 16.76
N ARG A 388 14.89 4.77 16.34
CA ARG A 388 14.12 5.94 16.76
C ARG A 388 13.86 6.84 15.58
N PHE A 389 12.62 7.33 15.46
CA PHE A 389 12.20 8.20 14.38
C PHE A 389 12.01 9.65 14.85
N SER A 390 12.37 10.59 14.00
CA SER A 390 12.25 12.03 14.29
C SER A 390 11.69 12.75 13.07
N PRO A 391 10.69 13.63 13.25
CA PRO A 391 10.13 14.40 12.15
C PRO A 391 11.18 15.34 11.54
N THR A 392 11.25 15.31 10.23
CA THR A 392 12.20 16.14 9.45
C THR A 392 11.42 16.97 8.44
N PRO A 393 11.76 18.26 8.27
CA PRO A 393 11.13 19.07 7.24
C PRO A 393 11.37 18.48 5.85
N LEU A 394 10.30 18.30 5.09
CA LEU A 394 10.40 18.06 3.66
C LEU A 394 11.12 19.24 3.01
N GLY A 395 12.07 18.94 2.11
CA GLY A 395 13.08 19.88 1.61
C GLY A 395 12.58 21.15 0.92
N ILE A 396 13.25 21.58 -0.15
CA ILE A 396 12.93 22.82 -0.88
C ILE A 396 11.73 22.59 -1.78
N GLY A 397 10.72 23.40 -1.62
CA GLY A 397 9.44 23.35 -2.32
C GLY A 397 8.34 23.60 -1.32
N GLU A 398 7.17 24.00 -1.80
CA GLU A 398 6.05 24.18 -0.88
C GLU A 398 5.45 22.81 -0.56
N ASN A 399 5.77 22.27 0.61
CA ASN A 399 4.92 21.21 1.20
C ASN A 399 3.57 21.85 1.52
N LYS A 400 2.73 21.94 0.47
CA LYS A 400 1.39 22.54 0.55
C LYS A 400 0.48 21.58 1.32
N ASN A 401 -0.36 22.15 2.15
CA ASN A 401 -1.43 21.40 2.74
C ASN A 401 -2.36 20.87 1.65
N HIS A 402 -2.62 19.59 1.64
CA HIS A 402 -3.53 18.93 0.71
C HIS A 402 -4.40 17.89 1.45
N VAL A 403 -5.30 17.24 0.77
CA VAL A 403 -6.09 16.15 1.35
C VAL A 403 -5.48 14.84 0.87
N GLY A 404 -4.34 14.50 1.43
CA GLY A 404 -3.55 13.34 1.04
C GLY A 404 -4.27 12.01 1.28
N ARG A 405 -3.98 11.00 0.45
CA ARG A 405 -4.54 9.65 0.54
C ARG A 405 -3.49 8.58 0.23
N CYS A 406 -3.42 8.13 -1.01
CA CYS A 406 -2.50 7.09 -1.45
C CYS A 406 -1.04 7.57 -1.46
N LEU A 407 -0.12 6.62 -1.43
CA LEU A 407 1.32 6.86 -1.55
C LEU A 407 1.96 5.68 -2.27
N VAL A 408 2.86 5.97 -3.20
CA VAL A 408 3.72 4.97 -3.85
C VAL A 408 5.15 5.51 -3.88
N LEU A 409 6.10 4.60 -3.75
CA LEU A 409 7.54 4.83 -3.88
C LEU A 409 8.05 4.23 -5.19
N ASP A 410 8.90 4.95 -5.90
CA ASP A 410 9.72 4.45 -7.00
C ASP A 410 10.96 5.35 -7.17
N ASP A 411 11.96 4.88 -7.87
CA ASP A 411 13.14 5.64 -8.28
C ASP A 411 12.92 6.05 -9.75
N TRP A 412 12.25 7.21 -9.97
CA TRP A 412 11.78 7.65 -11.28
C TRP A 412 12.89 8.19 -12.18
N ASP A 413 13.89 8.84 -11.60
CA ASP A 413 15.02 9.38 -12.38
C ASP A 413 16.21 8.43 -12.46
N ASN A 414 16.07 7.24 -11.82
CA ASN A 414 17.08 6.18 -11.76
C ASN A 414 18.43 6.65 -11.20
N ASP A 415 18.40 7.51 -10.19
CA ASP A 415 19.59 8.02 -9.52
C ASP A 415 20.00 7.20 -8.28
N GLY A 416 19.18 6.20 -7.91
CA GLY A 416 19.45 5.22 -6.86
C GLY A 416 18.93 5.60 -5.48
N ASP A 417 18.09 6.63 -5.39
CA ASP A 417 17.29 6.91 -4.21
C ASP A 417 15.78 6.78 -4.50
N MET A 418 14.95 6.72 -3.47
CA MET A 418 13.51 6.55 -3.64
C MET A 418 12.79 7.88 -3.61
N ASP A 419 11.98 8.11 -4.63
CA ASP A 419 11.05 9.22 -4.74
C ASP A 419 9.68 8.86 -4.16
N VAL A 420 8.81 9.86 -4.03
CA VAL A 420 7.46 9.68 -3.49
C VAL A 420 6.43 10.37 -4.38
N ILE A 421 5.34 9.64 -4.68
CA ILE A 421 4.13 10.25 -5.20
C ILE A 421 2.98 10.03 -4.21
N THR A 422 2.21 11.09 -3.92
CA THR A 422 1.00 11.01 -3.12
C THR A 422 -0.21 11.50 -3.90
N SER A 423 -1.35 10.85 -3.70
CA SER A 423 -2.60 11.31 -4.29
C SER A 423 -3.28 12.35 -3.41
N THR A 424 -4.12 13.19 -4.02
CA THR A 424 -4.90 14.21 -3.34
C THR A 424 -6.39 14.02 -3.65
N LEU A 425 -7.22 13.87 -2.63
CA LEU A 425 -8.67 13.79 -2.81
C LEU A 425 -9.19 15.06 -3.49
N ASN A 426 -9.78 14.91 -4.68
CA ASN A 426 -10.27 16.01 -5.52
C ASN A 426 -9.21 17.09 -5.84
N GLY A 427 -7.99 16.64 -6.09
CA GLY A 427 -6.86 17.49 -6.40
C GLY A 427 -5.75 16.79 -7.20
N PRO A 428 -4.71 17.54 -7.58
CA PRO A 428 -3.57 16.98 -8.29
C PRO A 428 -2.71 16.13 -7.35
N PRO A 429 -1.99 15.12 -7.90
CA PRO A 429 -1.01 14.39 -7.13
C PRO A 429 0.16 15.30 -6.72
N HIS A 430 0.81 14.96 -5.62
CA HIS A 430 2.05 15.59 -5.19
C HIS A 430 3.22 14.64 -5.49
N PHE A 431 4.21 15.16 -6.16
CA PHE A 431 5.41 14.45 -6.52
C PHE A 431 6.60 15.01 -5.73
N TYR A 432 7.37 14.14 -5.10
CA TYR A 432 8.54 14.51 -4.31
C TYR A 432 9.75 13.76 -4.87
N LEU A 433 10.54 14.46 -5.68
CA LEU A 433 11.84 13.94 -6.12
C LEU A 433 12.84 14.01 -4.96
N ASN A 434 13.50 12.93 -4.69
CA ASN A 434 14.59 12.87 -3.75
C ASN A 434 15.86 13.38 -4.46
N GLU A 435 16.52 14.35 -3.87
CA GLU A 435 17.78 14.91 -4.39
C GLU A 435 18.96 14.48 -3.51
N THR A 436 18.86 13.35 -2.85
CA THR A 436 19.95 12.79 -2.03
C THR A 436 20.95 12.14 -2.98
N ILE A 437 22.17 12.64 -2.98
CA ILE A 437 23.20 12.16 -3.90
C ILE A 437 23.68 10.79 -3.44
N ALA A 438 23.30 9.74 -4.19
CA ALA A 438 23.84 8.41 -4.01
C ALA A 438 25.36 8.39 -4.29
N GLN A 439 26.14 8.01 -3.30
CA GLN A 439 27.61 7.93 -3.41
C GLN A 439 28.09 6.49 -3.68
N GLY A 440 27.24 5.67 -4.32
CA GLY A 440 27.51 4.26 -4.56
C GLY A 440 27.23 3.37 -3.34
N ASN A 441 26.41 3.84 -2.41
CA ASN A 441 25.96 3.13 -1.22
C ASN A 441 24.52 2.59 -1.32
N SER A 442 23.91 2.68 -2.50
CA SER A 442 22.59 2.12 -2.81
C SER A 442 22.62 1.19 -4.03
N CYS A 443 21.63 0.30 -4.12
CA CYS A 443 21.43 -0.59 -5.28
C CYS A 443 19.94 -0.86 -5.45
N LYS A 444 19.38 -0.52 -6.60
CA LYS A 444 18.02 -0.91 -7.01
C LYS A 444 18.05 -2.40 -7.43
N ILE A 445 17.21 -3.21 -6.82
CA ILE A 445 17.15 -4.64 -7.09
C ILE A 445 15.77 -5.02 -7.58
N THR A 446 15.72 -5.73 -8.70
CA THR A 446 14.55 -6.47 -9.18
C THR A 446 14.86 -7.96 -9.15
N LEU A 447 13.83 -8.79 -9.01
CA LEU A 447 13.97 -10.24 -8.98
C LEU A 447 13.33 -10.88 -10.21
N GLU A 448 13.81 -12.05 -10.58
CA GLU A 448 13.21 -12.87 -11.62
C GLU A 448 13.29 -14.35 -11.24
N GLN A 449 12.16 -15.06 -11.35
CA GLN A 449 12.10 -16.51 -11.21
C GLN A 449 11.24 -17.14 -12.30
N SER A 450 11.32 -18.46 -12.44
CA SER A 450 10.46 -19.23 -13.33
C SER A 450 9.05 -19.40 -12.70
N GLY A 451 8.04 -19.51 -13.53
CA GLY A 451 6.63 -19.65 -13.10
C GLY A 451 5.87 -18.35 -13.26
N LEU A 452 4.61 -18.33 -12.81
CA LEU A 452 3.72 -17.18 -13.00
C LEU A 452 3.96 -16.06 -11.97
N ASN A 453 4.52 -16.34 -10.79
CA ASN A 453 5.06 -15.31 -9.92
C ASN A 453 6.47 -14.91 -10.39
N ARG A 454 6.59 -14.39 -11.60
CA ARG A 454 7.87 -14.10 -12.25
C ARG A 454 8.72 -13.07 -11.51
N GLU A 455 8.10 -12.07 -10.91
CA GLU A 455 8.76 -11.00 -10.17
C GLU A 455 9.14 -11.40 -8.73
N ALA A 456 8.90 -12.64 -8.35
CA ALA A 456 9.14 -13.17 -7.01
C ALA A 456 8.49 -12.31 -5.89
N ILE A 457 7.24 -11.92 -6.10
CA ILE A 457 6.42 -11.24 -5.08
C ILE A 457 6.42 -12.08 -3.80
N GLY A 458 6.72 -11.45 -2.66
CA GLY A 458 6.90 -12.11 -1.36
C GLY A 458 8.34 -12.48 -1.02
N ALA A 459 9.29 -12.36 -1.96
CA ALA A 459 10.71 -12.62 -1.65
C ALA A 459 11.28 -11.60 -0.65
N LYS A 460 12.07 -12.09 0.31
CA LYS A 460 12.76 -11.26 1.31
C LYS A 460 14.22 -11.10 0.95
N LEU A 461 14.70 -9.85 0.98
CA LEU A 461 16.08 -9.48 0.71
C LEU A 461 16.74 -8.95 1.98
N THR A 462 17.89 -9.51 2.36
CA THR A 462 18.68 -9.07 3.51
C THR A 462 20.11 -8.72 3.06
N LEU A 463 20.53 -7.49 3.29
CA LEU A 463 21.90 -7.07 3.00
C LEU A 463 22.83 -7.57 4.10
N LEU A 464 23.80 -8.39 3.74
CA LEU A 464 24.76 -8.98 4.68
C LEU A 464 25.95 -8.04 4.96
N ASP A 465 26.75 -8.40 5.98
CA ASP A 465 27.95 -7.65 6.37
C ASP A 465 27.67 -6.22 6.88
N GLN A 466 26.45 -5.97 7.37
CA GLN A 466 26.04 -4.73 8.01
C GLN A 466 26.06 -4.85 9.54
N VAL A 467 26.22 -3.71 10.23
CA VAL A 467 26.11 -3.67 11.70
C VAL A 467 24.66 -3.97 12.13
N HIS A 468 23.72 -3.55 11.29
CA HIS A 468 22.28 -3.83 11.41
C HIS A 468 21.79 -4.26 10.01
N PRO A 469 21.58 -5.56 9.79
CA PRO A 469 21.14 -6.08 8.49
C PRO A 469 19.63 -5.86 8.34
N PHE A 470 19.23 -4.71 7.82
CA PHE A 470 17.83 -4.45 7.49
C PHE A 470 17.36 -5.32 6.33
N SER A 471 16.16 -5.88 6.47
CA SER A 471 15.52 -6.68 5.44
C SER A 471 14.38 -5.91 4.79
N GLN A 472 14.21 -6.08 3.49
CA GLN A 472 13.09 -5.59 2.71
C GLN A 472 12.39 -6.75 2.02
N VAL A 473 11.15 -6.53 1.59
CA VAL A 473 10.34 -7.53 0.90
C VAL A 473 9.94 -7.02 -0.47
N MET A 474 9.97 -7.89 -1.45
CA MET A 474 9.45 -7.62 -2.78
C MET A 474 7.92 -7.61 -2.74
N LEU A 475 7.33 -6.43 -2.63
CA LEU A 475 5.88 -6.21 -2.57
C LEU A 475 5.45 -5.25 -3.66
N ARG A 476 4.24 -5.46 -4.19
CA ARG A 476 3.57 -4.50 -5.05
C ARG A 476 2.46 -3.75 -4.32
N GLN A 477 1.69 -4.44 -3.46
CA GLN A 477 0.59 -3.84 -2.72
C GLN A 477 1.01 -3.51 -1.28
N TYR A 478 1.07 -2.22 -1.01
CA TYR A 478 1.35 -1.62 0.30
C TYR A 478 0.67 -0.24 0.37
N SER A 479 0.82 0.48 1.47
CA SER A 479 0.23 1.79 1.67
C SER A 479 -1.31 1.72 1.73
N PHE A 480 -2.01 2.72 1.22
CA PHE A 480 -3.46 2.81 1.20
C PHE A 480 -3.95 2.79 -0.25
N GLN A 481 -4.70 1.75 -0.63
CA GLN A 481 -5.26 1.57 -1.98
C GLN A 481 -4.23 1.81 -3.10
N SER A 482 -3.01 1.34 -2.89
CA SER A 482 -1.86 1.63 -3.74
C SER A 482 -1.18 0.36 -4.21
N SER A 483 -0.54 0.45 -5.38
CA SER A 483 0.33 -0.59 -5.90
C SER A 483 1.58 0.03 -6.51
N GLY A 484 2.75 -0.45 -6.11
CA GLY A 484 4.05 -0.04 -6.63
C GLY A 484 4.63 -1.05 -7.61
N ARG A 485 5.85 -0.79 -8.05
CA ARG A 485 6.64 -1.76 -8.83
C ARG A 485 7.26 -2.82 -7.92
N ALA A 486 7.53 -4.00 -8.48
CA ALA A 486 8.30 -5.04 -7.81
C ALA A 486 9.80 -4.72 -7.84
N SER A 487 10.21 -3.76 -7.06
CA SER A 487 11.61 -3.38 -6.89
C SER A 487 11.88 -2.90 -5.46
N VAL A 488 13.12 -3.05 -5.01
CA VAL A 488 13.60 -2.53 -3.74
C VAL A 488 14.90 -1.77 -3.93
N VAL A 489 15.11 -0.69 -3.19
CA VAL A 489 16.42 -0.03 -3.10
C VAL A 489 17.06 -0.43 -1.77
N MET A 490 18.13 -1.19 -1.85
CA MET A 490 18.94 -1.58 -0.70
C MET A 490 20.06 -0.55 -0.49
N THR A 491 20.28 -0.14 0.76
CA THR A 491 21.28 0.86 1.13
C THR A 491 22.22 0.34 2.20
N THR A 492 23.41 0.90 2.29
CA THR A 492 24.43 0.49 3.25
C THR A 492 25.10 1.68 3.93
N THR A 493 25.48 1.54 5.19
CA THR A 493 26.34 2.49 5.92
C THR A 493 27.79 2.47 5.43
N GLN A 494 28.16 1.51 4.58
CA GLN A 494 29.50 1.43 3.98
C GLN A 494 29.66 2.46 2.85
N PRO A 495 30.88 2.89 2.52
CA PRO A 495 31.12 3.84 1.43
C PRO A 495 30.69 3.33 0.04
N SER A 496 30.48 2.04 -0.13
CA SER A 496 29.99 1.44 -1.36
C SER A 496 29.26 0.14 -1.08
N ILE A 497 28.12 -0.04 -1.76
CA ILE A 497 27.35 -1.29 -1.74
C ILE A 497 27.95 -2.37 -2.65
N ILE A 498 28.82 -1.96 -3.59
CA ILE A 498 29.48 -2.88 -4.52
C ILE A 498 30.37 -3.85 -3.76
N ASN A 499 30.28 -5.12 -4.10
CA ASN A 499 30.89 -6.26 -3.43
C ASN A 499 30.23 -6.71 -2.11
N THR A 500 29.19 -6.05 -1.65
CA THR A 500 28.37 -6.54 -0.53
C THR A 500 27.54 -7.74 -0.98
N TRP A 501 27.20 -8.61 -0.06
CA TRP A 501 26.35 -9.76 -0.32
C TRP A 501 24.90 -9.45 0.08
N VAL A 502 23.94 -9.84 -0.78
CA VAL A 502 22.53 -9.87 -0.45
C VAL A 502 22.06 -11.33 -0.39
N LYS A 503 21.36 -11.67 0.68
CA LYS A 503 20.64 -12.92 0.83
C LYS A 503 19.22 -12.70 0.29
N VAL A 504 18.80 -13.52 -0.65
CA VAL A 504 17.44 -13.55 -1.17
C VAL A 504 16.79 -14.85 -0.68
N ARG A 505 15.73 -14.73 0.10
CA ARG A 505 14.81 -15.81 0.41
C ARG A 505 13.63 -15.70 -0.56
N TRP A 506 13.56 -16.66 -1.45
CA TRP A 506 12.54 -16.74 -2.48
C TRP A 506 11.17 -17.14 -1.90
N PRO A 507 10.04 -16.89 -2.59
CA PRO A 507 8.70 -17.23 -2.10
C PRO A 507 8.52 -18.71 -1.72
N ASP A 508 9.23 -19.63 -2.38
CA ASP A 508 9.22 -21.06 -2.05
C ASP A 508 10.11 -21.43 -0.84
N GLY A 509 10.65 -20.45 -0.11
CA GLY A 509 11.52 -20.62 1.05
C GLY A 509 12.96 -20.97 0.74
N THR A 510 13.36 -21.14 -0.53
CA THR A 510 14.76 -21.37 -0.88
C THR A 510 15.59 -20.10 -0.72
N GLU A 511 16.88 -20.25 -0.34
CA GLU A 511 17.76 -19.11 -0.11
C GLU A 511 18.97 -19.14 -1.04
N GLU A 512 19.33 -17.97 -1.56
CA GLU A 512 20.51 -17.77 -2.41
C GLU A 512 21.26 -16.49 -2.02
N LEU A 513 22.56 -16.51 -2.22
CA LEU A 513 23.45 -15.36 -2.01
C LEU A 513 23.89 -14.78 -3.34
N PHE A 514 23.72 -13.48 -3.49
CA PHE A 514 24.18 -12.71 -4.64
C PHE A 514 25.18 -11.65 -4.20
N LYS A 515 26.18 -11.41 -5.04
CA LYS A 515 27.16 -10.37 -4.80
C LYS A 515 26.81 -9.16 -5.66
N LEU A 516 26.56 -8.02 -5.02
CA LEU A 516 26.24 -6.78 -5.73
C LEU A 516 27.45 -6.26 -6.49
N SER A 517 27.26 -5.88 -7.75
CA SER A 517 28.33 -5.47 -8.67
C SER A 517 28.07 -4.10 -9.33
N THR A 518 26.85 -3.61 -9.28
CA THR A 518 26.39 -2.33 -9.85
C THR A 518 25.36 -1.70 -8.93
N ASP A 519 24.99 -0.49 -9.21
CA ASP A 519 23.94 0.30 -8.52
C ASP A 519 22.50 -0.10 -8.91
N SER A 520 22.34 -0.92 -9.96
CA SER A 520 21.07 -1.51 -10.35
C SER A 520 21.28 -2.95 -10.82
N MET A 521 20.52 -3.90 -10.29
CA MET A 521 20.68 -5.33 -10.61
C MET A 521 19.36 -6.07 -10.68
N LYS A 522 19.22 -6.94 -11.68
CA LYS A 522 18.21 -8.00 -11.71
C LYS A 522 18.85 -9.29 -11.19
N LEU A 523 18.30 -9.86 -10.12
CA LEU A 523 18.76 -11.12 -9.56
C LEU A 523 17.84 -12.26 -10.02
N ILE A 524 18.45 -13.31 -10.59
CA ILE A 524 17.70 -14.42 -11.21
C ILE A 524 17.85 -15.65 -10.33
N LYS A 525 16.74 -16.29 -9.94
CA LYS A 525 16.71 -17.51 -9.16
C LYS A 525 17.49 -18.62 -9.83
N GLY A 526 18.36 -19.30 -9.10
CA GLY A 526 19.26 -20.33 -9.62
C GLY A 526 20.62 -19.82 -10.09
N ALA A 527 20.83 -18.50 -10.18
CA ALA A 527 22.13 -17.91 -10.53
C ALA A 527 22.97 -17.55 -9.31
N GLY A 528 22.37 -17.50 -8.11
CA GLY A 528 23.05 -17.25 -6.86
C GLY A 528 23.82 -18.45 -6.31
N LYS A 529 24.58 -18.22 -5.24
CA LYS A 529 25.18 -19.32 -4.47
C LYS A 529 24.14 -19.83 -3.49
N LYS A 530 23.90 -21.13 -3.45
CA LYS A 530 23.02 -21.73 -2.44
C LYS A 530 23.59 -21.46 -1.04
N HIS A 531 22.72 -21.01 -0.16
CA HIS A 531 23.05 -20.74 1.25
C HIS A 531 22.93 -21.99 2.09
#